data_ac34c4c84b7126e14ed04c3dc495dacb
#
_entry.id   ac34c4c84b7126e14ed04c3dc495dacb
#
_cell.length_a   1.000
_cell.length_b   1.000
_cell.length_c   1.000
_cell.angle_alpha   90.00
_cell.angle_beta   90.00
_cell.angle_gamma   90.00
#
_symmetry.space_group_name_H-M   'P 1'
#
loop_
_entity.id
_entity.type
_entity.pdbx_description
1 polymer ?
#
loop_
_entity_poly.entity_id
_entity_poly.type
_entity_poly.pdbx_seq_one_letter_code
_entity_poly.pdbx_strand_id
1 'polypeptide(L)'
;IVRKWYWCVLSLCICLPLAYLYAARQPQVYGKATTILIKDDYPRESVAATVLASTNGIVNTGATNLDNEIFLLSSHSLLKTVVRNLKLDVTYWKKNGFRKVEIYQDSPIAVQFTQEGKTADARFLVIPVSGTEFRLEKDEKDHHGHETGVFGKEIRFDSQAFIVEKTPKFDESSLNVPVIVRRTSVKNAAMGLGSGLTVRKASGKNDLINISMRCNNPVKAEDILYSIVHFYNEASLEEKNKRGTKTNEFIGDRLDVISEEMKKNDLAIEDLKKETDVLTDLSTALTEEYENSLNDKKDLRELELEIKSIEYLKDYLEQ
;
A
#
# COMPACT_ATOMS: atom_id res chain seq x y z
N ILE A 1 -44.73 31.34 40.27
CA ILE A 1 -44.25 31.14 38.88
C ILE A 1 -45.29 31.65 37.86
N VAL A 2 -46.54 31.36 38.02
CA VAL A 2 -47.60 31.72 37.05
C VAL A 2 -47.80 33.24 36.89
N ARG A 3 -47.51 34.04 37.92
CA ARG A 3 -47.75 35.50 37.92
C ARG A 3 -46.67 36.30 37.14
N LYS A 4 -45.52 35.68 36.72
CA LYS A 4 -44.45 36.36 35.95
C LYS A 4 -44.10 35.63 34.65
N TRP A 5 -45.08 34.96 34.04
CA TRP A 5 -44.88 34.17 32.79
C TRP A 5 -44.36 35.01 31.62
N TYR A 6 -44.66 36.31 31.57
CA TYR A 6 -44.20 37.23 30.54
C TYR A 6 -42.68 37.37 30.48
N TRP A 7 -41.94 37.17 31.62
CA TRP A 7 -40.51 37.14 31.62
C TRP A 7 -39.94 35.91 30.89
N CYS A 8 -40.62 34.78 30.98
CA CYS A 8 -40.28 33.59 30.24
C CYS A 8 -40.50 33.78 28.73
N VAL A 9 -41.60 34.42 28.35
CA VAL A 9 -41.90 34.75 26.95
C VAL A 9 -40.87 35.73 26.41
N LEU A 10 -40.50 36.76 27.16
CA LEU A 10 -39.50 37.72 26.77
C LEU A 10 -38.11 37.04 26.56
N SER A 11 -37.71 36.18 27.49
CA SER A 11 -36.48 35.41 27.38
C SER A 11 -36.48 34.52 26.12
N LEU A 12 -37.61 33.84 25.85
CA LEU A 12 -37.77 32.99 24.66
C LEU A 12 -37.67 33.81 23.37
N CYS A 13 -38.30 34.98 23.31
CA CYS A 13 -38.27 35.91 22.17
C CYS A 13 -36.88 36.47 21.89
N ILE A 14 -36.00 36.54 22.89
CA ILE A 14 -34.59 36.93 22.69
C ILE A 14 -33.71 35.72 22.32
N CYS A 15 -33.88 34.58 23.00
CA CYS A 15 -33.04 33.39 22.77
C CYS A 15 -33.27 32.75 21.39
N LEU A 16 -34.55 32.71 20.90
CA LEU A 16 -34.83 32.08 19.59
C LEU A 16 -34.16 32.80 18.41
N PRO A 17 -34.28 34.17 18.26
CA PRO A 17 -33.60 34.84 17.15
C PRO A 17 -32.07 34.79 17.29
N LEU A 18 -31.52 34.83 18.51
CA LEU A 18 -30.07 34.65 18.73
C LEU A 18 -29.62 33.25 18.34
N ALA A 19 -30.35 32.22 18.72
CA ALA A 19 -30.06 30.83 18.32
C ALA A 19 -30.20 30.66 16.81
N TYR A 20 -31.20 31.27 16.19
CA TYR A 20 -31.36 31.26 14.73
C TYR A 20 -30.20 31.94 14.01
N LEU A 21 -29.79 33.12 14.46
CA LEU A 21 -28.61 33.82 13.90
C LEU A 21 -27.33 33.03 14.06
N TYR A 22 -27.15 32.37 15.21
CA TYR A 22 -26.00 31.48 15.43
C TYR A 22 -26.05 30.29 14.47
N ALA A 23 -27.16 29.58 14.37
CA ALA A 23 -27.33 28.44 13.44
C ALA A 23 -27.20 28.88 11.98
N ALA A 24 -27.67 30.07 11.64
CA ALA A 24 -27.55 30.63 10.29
C ALA A 24 -26.13 30.95 9.88
N ARG A 25 -25.18 31.12 10.81
CA ARG A 25 -23.75 31.36 10.54
C ARG A 25 -22.94 30.09 10.46
N GLN A 26 -23.43 28.96 10.95
CA GLN A 26 -22.71 27.69 10.94
C GLN A 26 -22.52 27.18 9.49
N PRO A 27 -21.29 26.73 9.12
CA PRO A 27 -21.07 26.10 7.85
C PRO A 27 -21.85 24.77 7.77
N GLN A 28 -22.38 24.46 6.60
CA GLN A 28 -23.01 23.16 6.38
C GLN A 28 -21.91 22.10 6.26
N VAL A 29 -22.08 20.98 6.97
CA VAL A 29 -21.17 19.86 6.93
C VAL A 29 -21.91 18.65 6.35
N TYR A 30 -21.36 18.12 5.28
CA TYR A 30 -21.90 16.96 4.59
C TYR A 30 -21.04 15.73 4.92
N GLY A 31 -21.71 14.60 5.17
CA GLY A 31 -21.06 13.30 5.35
C GLY A 31 -21.31 12.42 4.14
N LYS A 32 -20.25 11.86 3.56
CA LYS A 32 -20.31 10.80 2.57
C LYS A 32 -19.57 9.58 3.11
N ALA A 33 -20.00 8.38 2.74
CA ALA A 33 -19.37 7.14 3.14
C ALA A 33 -19.31 6.16 1.98
N THR A 34 -18.27 5.35 1.98
CA THR A 34 -18.09 4.23 1.07
C THR A 34 -17.61 3.01 1.85
N THR A 35 -17.88 1.82 1.34
CA THR A 35 -17.44 0.57 1.96
C THR A 35 -16.56 -0.19 0.97
N ILE A 36 -15.41 -0.64 1.42
CA ILE A 36 -14.49 -1.45 0.64
C ILE A 36 -14.40 -2.86 1.23
N LEU A 37 -14.27 -3.86 0.37
CA LEU A 37 -13.99 -5.24 0.74
C LEU A 37 -12.48 -5.48 0.55
N ILE A 38 -11.80 -5.88 1.63
CA ILE A 38 -10.42 -6.32 1.54
C ILE A 38 -10.43 -7.83 1.27
N LYS A 39 -9.95 -8.20 0.08
CA LYS A 39 -9.77 -9.62 -0.25
C LYS A 39 -8.38 -10.08 0.17
N ASP A 40 -8.34 -11.13 0.99
CA ASP A 40 -7.13 -11.91 1.19
C ASP A 40 -6.87 -12.76 -0.04
N ASP A 41 -5.74 -12.52 -0.71
CA ASP A 41 -5.31 -13.34 -1.85
C ASP A 41 -4.70 -14.68 -1.40
N TYR A 42 -4.55 -14.90 -0.11
CA TYR A 42 -4.08 -16.16 0.44
C TYR A 42 -5.26 -17.01 0.89
N PRO A 43 -5.47 -18.20 0.28
CA PRO A 43 -6.44 -19.15 0.81
C PRO A 43 -6.08 -19.47 2.24
N ARG A 44 -7.01 -19.21 3.17
CA ARG A 44 -6.87 -19.45 4.61
C ARG A 44 -6.54 -20.92 4.97
N GLU A 45 -6.54 -21.81 3.98
CA GLU A 45 -6.42 -23.28 4.15
C GLU A 45 -5.34 -23.93 3.28
N SER A 46 -4.34 -23.19 2.78
CA SER A 46 -3.27 -23.89 2.08
C SER A 46 -2.42 -24.65 3.09
N VAL A 47 -2.40 -25.98 2.97
CA VAL A 47 -1.56 -26.89 3.75
C VAL A 47 -0.09 -26.46 3.70
N ALA A 48 0.34 -25.87 2.58
CA ALA A 48 1.66 -25.26 2.40
C ALA A 48 1.92 -24.10 3.37
N ALA A 49 0.94 -23.21 3.60
CA ALA A 49 1.10 -22.10 4.55
C ALA A 49 1.20 -22.60 5.99
N THR A 50 0.46 -23.66 6.34
CA THR A 50 0.51 -24.29 7.67
C THR A 50 1.85 -25.00 7.88
N VAL A 51 2.40 -25.66 6.87
CA VAL A 51 3.71 -26.34 6.94
C VAL A 51 4.86 -25.34 7.04
N LEU A 52 4.85 -24.26 6.25
CA LEU A 52 5.86 -23.18 6.38
C LEU A 52 5.78 -22.48 7.74
N ALA A 53 4.60 -22.29 8.26
CA ALA A 53 4.35 -21.68 9.57
C ALA A 53 4.92 -22.55 10.71
N SER A 54 4.80 -23.86 10.61
CA SER A 54 5.31 -24.80 11.64
C SER A 54 6.83 -24.93 11.64
N THR A 55 7.51 -24.66 10.49
CA THR A 55 8.96 -24.85 10.34
C THR A 55 9.78 -23.64 10.80
N ASN A 56 9.23 -22.44 10.77
CA ASN A 56 10.00 -21.20 11.04
C ASN A 56 9.52 -20.40 12.28
N GLY A 57 8.55 -20.86 13.04
CA GLY A 57 8.10 -20.16 14.27
C GLY A 57 7.52 -18.75 14.04
N ILE A 58 7.40 -18.30 12.79
CA ILE A 58 6.84 -17.00 12.41
C ILE A 58 5.45 -17.27 11.84
N VAL A 59 4.55 -17.70 12.73
CA VAL A 59 3.13 -17.80 12.38
C VAL A 59 2.52 -16.43 12.54
N ASN A 60 2.64 -15.59 11.54
CA ASN A 60 1.62 -14.59 11.33
C ASN A 60 0.59 -15.25 10.40
N THR A 61 -0.30 -16.04 10.98
CA THR A 61 -1.46 -16.58 10.28
C THR A 61 -2.13 -15.43 9.54
N GLY A 62 -2.29 -15.57 8.23
CA GLY A 62 -2.83 -14.58 7.30
C GLY A 62 -4.28 -14.16 7.55
N ALA A 63 -4.57 -13.77 8.78
CA ALA A 63 -5.66 -12.85 9.02
C ALA A 63 -5.19 -11.51 8.46
N THR A 64 -5.81 -11.01 7.40
CA THR A 64 -5.68 -9.62 7.00
C THR A 64 -5.75 -8.81 8.27
N ASN A 65 -4.66 -8.18 8.60
CA ASN A 65 -4.67 -7.31 9.77
C ASN A 65 -5.42 -6.05 9.34
N LEU A 66 -6.76 -6.13 9.38
CA LEU A 66 -7.65 -5.02 9.01
C LEU A 66 -7.25 -3.72 9.73
N ASP A 67 -6.58 -3.83 10.89
CA ASP A 67 -6.08 -2.68 11.62
C ASP A 67 -4.91 -2.04 10.87
N ASN A 68 -4.04 -2.83 10.22
CA ASN A 68 -2.99 -2.31 9.35
C ASN A 68 -3.58 -1.62 8.11
N GLU A 69 -4.61 -2.19 7.50
CA GLU A 69 -5.27 -1.58 6.35
C GLU A 69 -5.98 -0.27 6.72
N ILE A 70 -6.62 -0.23 7.88
CA ILE A 70 -7.20 1.00 8.44
C ILE A 70 -6.11 2.06 8.65
N PHE A 71 -4.96 1.66 9.17
CA PHE A 71 -3.83 2.56 9.36
C PHE A 71 -3.28 3.08 8.02
N LEU A 72 -3.14 2.22 7.02
CA LEU A 72 -2.69 2.60 5.67
C LEU A 72 -3.67 3.58 5.01
N LEU A 73 -4.97 3.30 5.06
CA LEU A 73 -6.04 4.16 4.52
C LEU A 73 -6.10 5.53 5.19
N SER A 74 -5.74 5.62 6.46
CA SER A 74 -5.67 6.87 7.21
C SER A 74 -4.28 7.50 7.26
N SER A 75 -3.30 6.91 6.57
CA SER A 75 -1.92 7.35 6.64
C SER A 75 -1.73 8.76 6.06
N HIS A 76 -0.89 9.54 6.71
CA HIS A 76 -0.58 10.89 6.27
C HIS A 76 0.08 10.94 4.88
N SER A 77 0.80 9.89 4.49
CA SER A 77 1.41 9.76 3.17
C SER A 77 0.36 9.66 2.08
N LEU A 78 -0.63 8.77 2.25
CA LEU A 78 -1.74 8.61 1.32
C LEU A 78 -2.55 9.91 1.20
N LEU A 79 -2.88 10.53 2.34
CA LEU A 79 -3.63 11.80 2.36
C LEU A 79 -2.89 12.94 1.66
N LYS A 80 -1.55 13.02 1.76
CA LYS A 80 -0.76 13.98 0.99
C LYS A 80 -0.85 13.76 -0.52
N THR A 81 -0.84 12.51 -0.95
CA THR A 81 -1.00 12.15 -2.37
C THR A 81 -2.37 12.58 -2.88
N VAL A 82 -3.42 12.31 -2.12
CA VAL A 82 -4.79 12.78 -2.43
C VAL A 82 -4.86 14.29 -2.51
N VAL A 83 -4.28 15.02 -1.54
CA VAL A 83 -4.26 16.49 -1.52
C VAL A 83 -3.55 17.05 -2.75
N ARG A 84 -2.42 16.47 -3.16
CA ARG A 84 -1.68 16.91 -4.35
C ARG A 84 -2.45 16.63 -5.64
N ASN A 85 -3.04 15.45 -5.76
CA ASN A 85 -3.79 15.07 -6.95
C ASN A 85 -5.02 15.96 -7.16
N LEU A 86 -5.80 16.16 -6.11
CA LEU A 86 -7.01 16.99 -6.15
C LEU A 86 -6.75 18.49 -5.94
N LYS A 87 -5.47 18.91 -5.79
CA LYS A 87 -5.07 20.30 -5.52
C LYS A 87 -5.83 20.94 -4.36
N LEU A 88 -6.00 20.19 -3.25
CA LEU A 88 -6.75 20.63 -2.08
C LEU A 88 -5.96 21.59 -1.18
N ASP A 89 -4.72 21.88 -1.51
CA ASP A 89 -3.89 22.91 -0.88
C ASP A 89 -4.40 24.32 -1.15
N VAL A 90 -5.20 24.51 -2.23
CA VAL A 90 -5.89 25.74 -2.55
C VAL A 90 -7.40 25.53 -2.44
N THR A 91 -8.07 26.34 -1.62
CA THR A 91 -9.52 26.27 -1.43
C THR A 91 -10.18 27.59 -1.80
N TYR A 92 -11.36 27.50 -2.43
CA TYR A 92 -12.13 28.62 -2.91
C TYR A 92 -13.44 28.76 -2.13
N TRP A 93 -13.72 29.96 -1.65
CA TRP A 93 -14.90 30.25 -0.85
C TRP A 93 -15.64 31.45 -1.40
N LYS A 94 -16.95 31.36 -1.38
CA LYS A 94 -17.86 32.47 -1.75
C LYS A 94 -18.71 32.87 -0.53
N LYS A 95 -18.92 34.16 -0.34
CA LYS A 95 -19.83 34.65 0.67
C LYS A 95 -21.27 34.56 0.12
N ASN A 96 -22.10 33.76 0.77
CA ASN A 96 -23.53 33.67 0.46
C ASN A 96 -24.34 34.17 1.68
N GLY A 97 -24.79 35.44 1.64
CA GLY A 97 -25.39 36.07 2.77
C GLY A 97 -24.47 36.15 4.00
N PHE A 98 -24.86 35.50 5.10
CA PHE A 98 -24.08 35.43 6.34
C PHE A 98 -23.09 34.24 6.43
N ARG A 99 -23.12 33.36 5.44
CA ARG A 99 -22.26 32.13 5.41
C ARG A 99 -21.15 32.24 4.38
N LYS A 100 -20.00 31.59 4.67
CA LYS A 100 -18.99 31.30 3.68
C LYS A 100 -19.22 29.86 3.20
N VAL A 101 -19.37 29.68 1.88
CA VAL A 101 -19.60 28.38 1.24
C VAL A 101 -18.38 28.05 0.39
N GLU A 102 -17.86 26.83 0.54
CA GLU A 102 -16.76 26.32 -0.31
C GLU A 102 -17.31 25.93 -1.68
N ILE A 103 -16.74 26.50 -2.75
CA ILE A 103 -17.24 26.33 -4.12
C ILE A 103 -16.46 25.29 -4.92
N TYR A 104 -15.43 24.68 -4.36
CA TYR A 104 -14.62 23.57 -4.92
C TYR A 104 -14.50 23.62 -6.46
N GLN A 105 -15.10 22.67 -7.21
CA GLN A 105 -15.09 22.61 -8.67
C GLN A 105 -15.97 23.66 -9.36
N ASP A 106 -16.86 24.31 -8.62
CA ASP A 106 -17.73 25.37 -9.16
C ASP A 106 -17.09 26.77 -9.08
N SER A 107 -15.78 26.81 -8.77
CA SER A 107 -15.05 28.09 -8.78
C SER A 107 -14.92 28.64 -10.20
N PRO A 108 -15.25 29.92 -10.42
CA PRO A 108 -15.07 30.57 -11.72
C PRO A 108 -13.59 30.83 -12.05
N ILE A 109 -12.71 30.72 -11.06
CA ILE A 109 -11.29 30.97 -11.19
C ILE A 109 -10.47 29.81 -10.63
N ALA A 110 -9.29 29.57 -11.20
CA ALA A 110 -8.27 28.68 -10.70
C ALA A 110 -6.98 29.45 -10.45
N VAL A 111 -6.34 29.21 -9.33
CA VAL A 111 -5.07 29.87 -8.96
C VAL A 111 -3.97 28.81 -8.97
N GLN A 112 -2.93 29.06 -9.77
CA GLN A 112 -1.74 28.20 -9.83
C GLN A 112 -0.55 28.98 -9.26
N PHE A 113 0.04 28.46 -8.18
CA PHE A 113 1.21 29.06 -7.55
C PHE A 113 2.49 28.60 -8.24
N THR A 114 3.32 29.56 -8.69
CA THR A 114 4.56 29.27 -9.44
C THR A 114 5.68 28.78 -8.53
N GLN A 115 5.69 29.13 -7.25
CA GLN A 115 6.72 28.70 -6.31
C GLN A 115 6.22 27.53 -5.44
N GLU A 116 6.64 26.33 -5.80
CA GLU A 116 6.59 25.16 -4.91
C GLU A 116 7.68 25.30 -3.85
N GLY A 117 7.31 25.29 -2.59
CA GLY A 117 8.29 25.16 -1.49
C GLY A 117 8.32 26.26 -0.42
N LYS A 118 7.95 27.50 -0.72
CA LYS A 118 7.71 28.50 0.32
C LYS A 118 6.21 28.56 0.60
N THR A 119 5.74 27.58 1.33
CA THR A 119 4.34 27.47 1.74
C THR A 119 4.07 28.37 2.94
N ALA A 120 4.01 29.66 2.70
CA ALA A 120 3.31 30.51 3.63
C ALA A 120 1.81 30.34 3.38
N ASP A 121 1.03 30.09 4.44
CA ASP A 121 -0.43 30.14 4.36
C ASP A 121 -0.81 31.52 3.82
N ALA A 122 -1.62 31.57 2.76
CA ALA A 122 -2.07 32.81 2.15
C ALA A 122 -3.60 32.84 2.09
N ARG A 123 -4.13 34.05 2.27
CA ARG A 123 -5.55 34.29 2.16
C ARG A 123 -5.79 35.67 1.56
N PHE A 124 -6.47 35.67 0.41
CA PHE A 124 -6.78 36.88 -0.31
C PHE A 124 -8.09 36.74 -1.09
N LEU A 125 -8.64 37.85 -1.51
CA LEU A 125 -9.83 37.90 -2.34
C LEU A 125 -9.43 38.18 -3.78
N VAL A 126 -10.04 37.44 -4.71
CA VAL A 126 -9.97 37.70 -6.14
C VAL A 126 -11.34 38.14 -6.59
N ILE A 127 -11.42 39.34 -7.16
CA ILE A 127 -12.66 39.93 -7.65
C ILE A 127 -12.50 40.11 -9.16
N PRO A 128 -13.17 39.29 -10.00
CA PRO A 128 -13.21 39.51 -11.43
C PRO A 128 -13.88 40.85 -11.75
N VAL A 129 -13.17 41.75 -12.42
CA VAL A 129 -13.71 43.08 -12.79
C VAL A 129 -14.25 43.05 -14.20
N SER A 130 -13.50 42.36 -15.10
CA SER A 130 -13.89 42.21 -16.50
C SER A 130 -13.51 40.79 -17.01
N GLY A 131 -13.82 40.50 -18.27
CA GLY A 131 -13.36 39.25 -18.89
C GLY A 131 -11.82 39.14 -19.02
N THR A 132 -11.04 40.15 -18.75
CA THR A 132 -9.57 40.15 -18.89
C THR A 132 -8.84 40.50 -17.60
N GLU A 133 -9.50 41.21 -16.69
CA GLU A 133 -8.87 41.76 -15.49
C GLU A 133 -9.59 41.34 -14.20
N PHE A 134 -8.81 41.22 -13.16
CA PHE A 134 -9.29 40.97 -11.80
C PHE A 134 -8.59 41.88 -10.78
N ARG A 135 -9.23 42.11 -9.67
CA ARG A 135 -8.68 42.83 -8.52
C ARG A 135 -8.36 41.87 -7.39
N LEU A 136 -7.21 42.08 -6.76
CA LEU A 136 -6.77 41.38 -5.55
C LEU A 136 -6.96 42.28 -4.33
N GLU A 137 -7.49 41.72 -3.27
CA GLU A 137 -7.66 42.41 -1.97
C GLU A 137 -7.24 41.47 -0.84
N LYS A 138 -6.66 42.00 0.25
CA LYS A 138 -6.45 41.22 1.48
C LYS A 138 -7.78 40.95 2.18
N ASP A 139 -7.98 39.75 2.73
CA ASP A 139 -9.21 39.38 3.51
C ASP A 139 -9.18 39.98 4.92
N GLU A 140 -8.17 40.75 5.31
CA GLU A 140 -8.11 41.51 6.54
C GLU A 140 -8.82 42.87 6.42
N LYS A 141 -9.32 43.39 7.54
CA LYS A 141 -10.13 44.61 7.61
C LYS A 141 -9.37 45.88 7.17
N ASP A 142 -8.11 45.80 6.89
CA ASP A 142 -7.28 46.87 6.38
C ASP A 142 -7.32 46.91 4.85
N HIS A 143 -8.20 47.71 4.31
CA HIS A 143 -8.45 47.90 2.87
C HIS A 143 -7.32 48.64 2.12
N HIS A 144 -6.07 48.61 2.55
CA HIS A 144 -5.01 49.45 2.01
C HIS A 144 -4.09 48.78 0.98
N GLY A 145 -4.48 47.67 0.37
CA GLY A 145 -3.71 47.07 -0.73
C GLY A 145 -4.62 46.39 -1.73
N HIS A 146 -4.93 47.06 -2.82
CA HIS A 146 -5.55 46.44 -3.99
C HIS A 146 -4.54 46.45 -5.15
N GLU A 147 -4.39 45.31 -5.79
CA GLU A 147 -3.62 45.18 -7.01
C GLU A 147 -4.53 44.69 -8.13
N THR A 148 -4.33 45.20 -9.34
CA THR A 148 -5.06 44.74 -10.52
C THR A 148 -4.18 43.80 -11.32
N GLY A 149 -4.70 42.60 -11.63
CA GLY A 149 -4.04 41.59 -12.42
C GLY A 149 -4.80 41.27 -13.70
N VAL A 150 -4.10 40.66 -14.65
CA VAL A 150 -4.66 40.15 -15.90
C VAL A 150 -4.70 38.61 -15.84
N PHE A 151 -5.82 38.00 -16.22
CA PHE A 151 -5.93 36.56 -16.30
C PHE A 151 -4.87 35.91 -17.19
N GLY A 152 -4.29 34.82 -16.75
CA GLY A 152 -3.23 34.08 -17.46
C GLY A 152 -1.83 34.70 -17.36
N LYS A 153 -1.65 35.82 -16.64
CA LYS A 153 -0.34 36.39 -16.37
C LYS A 153 0.08 36.15 -14.92
N GLU A 154 1.39 36.01 -14.72
CA GLU A 154 1.95 35.90 -13.38
C GLU A 154 1.86 37.24 -12.66
N ILE A 155 1.35 37.18 -11.43
CA ILE A 155 1.27 38.34 -10.54
C ILE A 155 1.92 37.96 -9.20
N ARG A 156 2.56 38.99 -8.56
CA ARG A 156 3.09 38.83 -7.20
C ARG A 156 2.26 39.62 -6.23
N PHE A 157 1.68 38.93 -5.27
CA PHE A 157 0.89 39.53 -4.22
C PHE A 157 1.29 38.89 -2.88
N ASP A 158 1.53 39.70 -1.86
CA ASP A 158 1.90 39.27 -0.51
C ASP A 158 3.08 38.26 -0.48
N SER A 159 4.14 38.57 -1.24
CA SER A 159 5.36 37.74 -1.38
C SER A 159 5.15 36.37 -2.06
N GLN A 160 4.01 36.13 -2.68
CA GLN A 160 3.71 34.94 -3.45
C GLN A 160 3.49 35.27 -4.92
N ALA A 161 4.05 34.44 -5.80
CA ALA A 161 3.84 34.54 -7.24
C ALA A 161 2.85 33.46 -7.67
N PHE A 162 1.82 33.84 -8.39
CA PHE A 162 0.79 32.94 -8.88
C PHE A 162 0.14 33.47 -10.16
N ILE A 163 -0.51 32.56 -10.88
CA ILE A 163 -1.29 32.86 -12.08
C ILE A 163 -2.76 32.59 -11.75
N VAL A 164 -3.63 33.50 -12.11
CA VAL A 164 -5.10 33.32 -12.01
C VAL A 164 -5.63 33.01 -13.40
N GLU A 165 -6.25 31.86 -13.55
CA GLU A 165 -6.87 31.41 -14.79
C GLU A 165 -8.39 31.37 -14.64
N LYS A 166 -9.11 31.49 -15.76
CA LYS A 166 -10.55 31.31 -15.83
C LYS A 166 -10.86 29.82 -15.98
N THR A 167 -11.82 29.34 -15.22
CA THR A 167 -12.37 28.00 -15.41
C THR A 167 -13.51 28.00 -16.45
N PRO A 168 -13.94 26.85 -16.97
CA PRO A 168 -15.13 26.77 -17.82
C PRO A 168 -16.44 27.25 -17.16
N LYS A 169 -16.42 27.43 -15.84
CA LYS A 169 -17.55 27.94 -15.04
C LYS A 169 -17.56 29.47 -14.91
N PHE A 170 -16.59 30.13 -15.55
CA PHE A 170 -16.53 31.58 -15.56
C PHE A 170 -17.62 32.14 -16.49
N ASP A 171 -18.53 32.90 -15.95
CA ASP A 171 -19.62 33.58 -16.66
C ASP A 171 -19.77 35.06 -16.23
N GLU A 172 -20.63 35.81 -16.89
CA GLU A 172 -20.90 37.21 -16.56
C GLU A 172 -21.44 37.41 -15.14
N SER A 173 -22.12 36.40 -14.58
CA SER A 173 -22.59 36.42 -13.20
C SER A 173 -21.50 36.33 -12.14
N SER A 174 -20.30 35.94 -12.57
CA SER A 174 -19.08 35.86 -11.73
C SER A 174 -18.39 37.23 -11.60
N LEU A 175 -18.72 38.20 -12.43
CA LEU A 175 -18.18 39.54 -12.37
C LEU A 175 -18.59 40.26 -11.08
N ASN A 176 -17.65 40.98 -10.48
CA ASN A 176 -17.78 41.70 -9.21
C ASN A 176 -18.17 40.82 -8.00
N VAL A 177 -18.07 39.51 -8.14
CA VAL A 177 -18.28 38.57 -7.02
C VAL A 177 -16.94 38.18 -6.38
N PRO A 178 -16.71 38.54 -5.11
CA PRO A 178 -15.46 38.23 -4.44
C PRO A 178 -15.34 36.74 -4.17
N VAL A 179 -14.27 36.14 -4.66
CA VAL A 179 -13.86 34.73 -4.36
C VAL A 179 -12.71 34.78 -3.37
N ILE A 180 -12.92 34.21 -2.20
CA ILE A 180 -11.88 34.07 -1.19
C ILE A 180 -11.01 32.88 -1.57
N VAL A 181 -9.75 33.11 -1.84
CA VAL A 181 -8.73 32.09 -2.10
C VAL A 181 -7.93 31.89 -0.83
N ARG A 182 -7.83 30.64 -0.40
CA ARG A 182 -7.00 30.24 0.74
C ARG A 182 -6.02 29.17 0.29
N ARG A 183 -4.73 29.47 0.43
CA ARG A 183 -3.65 28.51 0.26
C ARG A 183 -3.22 27.97 1.63
N THR A 184 -2.97 26.67 1.69
CA THR A 184 -2.48 26.02 2.90
C THR A 184 -1.39 25.03 2.50
N SER A 185 -0.41 24.77 3.35
CA SER A 185 0.61 23.76 3.01
C SER A 185 -0.03 22.39 2.79
N VAL A 186 0.53 21.60 1.85
CA VAL A 186 0.07 20.22 1.59
C VAL A 186 0.01 19.39 2.88
N LYS A 187 0.97 19.61 3.78
CA LYS A 187 0.99 18.97 5.10
C LYS A 187 -0.23 19.34 5.94
N ASN A 188 -0.51 20.64 6.07
CA ASN A 188 -1.65 21.13 6.87
C ASN A 188 -2.99 20.74 6.22
N ALA A 189 -3.08 20.79 4.89
CA ALA A 189 -4.24 20.32 4.14
C ALA A 189 -4.52 18.83 4.39
N ALA A 190 -3.47 17.99 4.34
CA ALA A 190 -3.59 16.56 4.64
C ALA A 190 -3.98 16.28 6.10
N MET A 191 -3.46 17.05 7.06
CA MET A 191 -3.88 16.97 8.46
C MET A 191 -5.36 17.36 8.64
N GLY A 192 -5.77 18.45 7.99
CA GLY A 192 -7.17 18.89 7.99
C GLY A 192 -8.11 17.84 7.37
N LEU A 193 -7.67 17.20 6.27
CA LEU A 193 -8.41 16.12 5.62
C LEU A 193 -8.53 14.90 6.55
N GLY A 194 -7.44 14.52 7.22
CA GLY A 194 -7.45 13.42 8.19
C GLY A 194 -8.39 13.63 9.37
N SER A 195 -8.60 14.88 9.82
CA SER A 195 -9.54 15.18 10.90
C SER A 195 -11.00 14.97 10.53
N GLY A 196 -11.33 15.09 9.23
CA GLY A 196 -12.67 14.81 8.69
C GLY A 196 -12.91 13.38 8.26
N LEU A 197 -11.82 12.59 8.13
CA LEU A 197 -11.85 11.20 7.69
C LEU A 197 -12.08 10.26 8.88
N THR A 198 -12.97 9.31 8.71
CA THR A 198 -13.18 8.23 9.69
C THR A 198 -13.12 6.89 8.95
N VAL A 199 -12.19 6.05 9.33
CA VAL A 199 -12.00 4.70 8.79
C VAL A 199 -12.26 3.69 9.90
N ARG A 200 -13.17 2.74 9.69
CA ARG A 200 -13.59 1.76 10.71
C ARG A 200 -13.91 0.41 10.07
N LYS A 201 -13.71 -0.66 10.81
CA LYS A 201 -14.28 -1.97 10.46
C LYS A 201 -15.80 -1.87 10.37
N ALA A 202 -16.39 -2.44 9.34
CA ALA A 202 -17.84 -2.61 9.30
C ALA A 202 -18.28 -3.62 10.39
N SER A 203 -19.47 -3.43 10.92
CA SER A 203 -20.00 -4.28 11.97
C SER A 203 -20.20 -5.72 11.44
N GLY A 204 -19.58 -6.72 12.10
CA GLY A 204 -19.65 -8.14 11.72
C GLY A 204 -18.29 -8.80 11.57
N LYS A 205 -18.29 -10.08 11.16
CA LYS A 205 -17.09 -10.90 10.91
C LYS A 205 -16.51 -10.73 9.48
N ASN A 206 -16.95 -9.73 8.74
CA ASN A 206 -16.60 -9.54 7.34
C ASN A 206 -15.37 -8.63 7.21
N ASP A 207 -14.55 -8.89 6.20
CA ASP A 207 -13.35 -8.12 5.86
C ASP A 207 -13.73 -6.80 5.13
N LEU A 208 -14.73 -6.09 5.70
CA LEU A 208 -15.27 -4.83 5.19
C LEU A 208 -14.77 -3.66 6.01
N ILE A 209 -14.30 -2.63 5.32
CA ILE A 209 -13.91 -1.35 5.92
C ILE A 209 -14.88 -0.28 5.42
N ASN A 210 -15.44 0.47 6.36
CA ASN A 210 -16.27 1.64 6.10
C ASN A 210 -15.40 2.90 6.22
N ILE A 211 -15.34 3.68 5.15
CA ILE A 211 -14.63 4.94 5.07
C ILE A 211 -15.67 6.05 4.96
N SER A 212 -15.64 7.01 5.87
CA SER A 212 -16.55 8.16 5.83
C SER A 212 -15.77 9.47 5.91
N MET A 213 -16.22 10.45 5.14
CA MET A 213 -15.62 11.77 5.05
C MET A 213 -16.65 12.85 5.39
N ARG A 214 -16.25 13.79 6.24
CA ARG A 214 -17.04 15.00 6.57
C ARG A 214 -16.35 16.22 6.01
N CYS A 215 -17.03 16.94 5.14
CA CYS A 215 -16.55 18.23 4.63
C CYS A 215 -17.67 19.17 4.24
N ASN A 216 -17.31 20.40 3.86
CA ASN A 216 -18.28 21.46 3.58
C ASN A 216 -18.89 21.37 2.16
N ASN A 217 -18.37 20.48 1.31
CA ASN A 217 -18.89 20.29 -0.05
C ASN A 217 -19.07 18.78 -0.33
N PRO A 218 -20.26 18.33 -0.76
CA PRO A 218 -20.54 16.91 -0.96
C PRO A 218 -19.78 16.31 -2.15
N VAL A 219 -19.54 17.08 -3.23
CA VAL A 219 -18.76 16.62 -4.40
C VAL A 219 -17.30 16.41 -4.00
N LYS A 220 -16.75 17.37 -3.24
CA LYS A 220 -15.41 17.26 -2.68
C LYS A 220 -15.25 16.00 -1.81
N ALA A 221 -16.26 15.68 -0.97
CA ALA A 221 -16.24 14.48 -0.14
C ALA A 221 -16.17 13.20 -0.98
N GLU A 222 -16.92 13.17 -2.07
CA GLU A 222 -16.96 12.03 -3.01
C GLU A 222 -15.63 11.86 -3.73
N ASP A 223 -15.07 12.93 -4.29
CA ASP A 223 -13.77 12.92 -4.97
C ASP A 223 -12.65 12.49 -4.04
N ILE A 224 -12.67 12.95 -2.77
CA ILE A 224 -11.69 12.54 -1.77
C ILE A 224 -11.80 11.05 -1.48
N LEU A 225 -13.01 10.53 -1.23
CA LEU A 225 -13.21 9.11 -0.98
C LEU A 225 -12.78 8.24 -2.16
N TYR A 226 -13.15 8.65 -3.37
CA TYR A 226 -12.73 7.96 -4.60
C TYR A 226 -11.19 7.95 -4.72
N SER A 227 -10.54 9.10 -4.53
CA SER A 227 -9.09 9.21 -4.63
C SER A 227 -8.36 8.41 -3.55
N ILE A 228 -8.88 8.36 -2.31
CA ILE A 228 -8.32 7.52 -1.24
C ILE A 228 -8.34 6.05 -1.65
N VAL A 229 -9.48 5.55 -2.14
CA VAL A 229 -9.61 4.15 -2.58
C VAL A 229 -8.72 3.87 -3.78
N HIS A 230 -8.66 4.80 -4.75
CA HIS A 230 -7.83 4.66 -5.95
C HIS A 230 -6.34 4.54 -5.59
N PHE A 231 -5.79 5.50 -4.84
CA PHE A 231 -4.38 5.48 -4.46
C PHE A 231 -4.01 4.38 -3.47
N TYR A 232 -4.96 3.97 -2.63
CA TYR A 232 -4.78 2.79 -1.79
C TYR A 232 -4.64 1.52 -2.64
N ASN A 233 -5.51 1.32 -3.64
CA ASN A 233 -5.43 0.18 -4.54
C ASN A 233 -4.12 0.19 -5.34
N GLU A 234 -3.71 1.34 -5.86
CA GLU A 234 -2.44 1.49 -6.59
C GLU A 234 -1.24 1.12 -5.71
N ALA A 235 -1.16 1.67 -4.49
CA ALA A 235 -0.11 1.36 -3.53
C ALA A 235 -0.10 -0.13 -3.11
N SER A 236 -1.28 -0.72 -2.92
CA SER A 236 -1.43 -2.14 -2.59
C SER A 236 -0.94 -3.04 -3.72
N LEU A 237 -1.27 -2.71 -4.97
CA LEU A 237 -0.79 -3.45 -6.16
C LEU A 237 0.73 -3.34 -6.30
N GLU A 238 1.29 -2.15 -6.12
CA GLU A 238 2.74 -1.94 -6.17
C GLU A 238 3.47 -2.77 -5.09
N GLU A 239 2.94 -2.77 -3.87
CA GLU A 239 3.51 -3.56 -2.77
C GLU A 239 3.42 -5.07 -3.06
N LYS A 240 2.29 -5.56 -3.58
CA LYS A 240 2.13 -6.97 -3.99
C LYS A 240 3.12 -7.35 -5.08
N ASN A 241 3.28 -6.53 -6.10
CA ASN A 241 4.24 -6.76 -7.18
C ASN A 241 5.68 -6.79 -6.64
N LYS A 242 6.04 -5.86 -5.76
CA LYS A 242 7.36 -5.83 -5.13
C LYS A 242 7.64 -7.06 -4.26
N ARG A 243 6.65 -7.53 -3.51
CA ARG A 243 6.75 -8.80 -2.75
C ARG A 243 6.91 -9.98 -3.69
N GLY A 244 6.11 -10.05 -4.77
CA GLY A 244 6.21 -11.09 -5.79
C GLY A 244 7.61 -11.18 -6.42
N THR A 245 8.17 -10.03 -6.82
CA THR A 245 9.52 -9.95 -7.38
C THR A 245 10.57 -10.46 -6.39
N LYS A 246 10.52 -9.97 -5.14
CA LYS A 246 11.45 -10.43 -4.09
C LYS A 246 11.32 -11.91 -3.78
N THR A 247 10.11 -12.44 -3.81
CA THR A 247 9.87 -13.88 -3.61
C THR A 247 10.45 -14.69 -4.76
N ASN A 248 10.28 -14.23 -6.00
CA ASN A 248 10.86 -14.89 -7.18
C ASN A 248 12.40 -14.86 -7.15
N GLU A 249 13.02 -13.74 -6.79
CA GLU A 249 14.46 -13.62 -6.58
C GLU A 249 14.95 -14.63 -5.51
N PHE A 250 14.29 -14.64 -4.35
CA PHE A 250 14.63 -15.58 -3.27
C PHE A 250 14.49 -17.04 -3.69
N ILE A 251 13.41 -17.39 -4.41
CA ILE A 251 13.22 -18.76 -4.93
C ILE A 251 14.32 -19.11 -5.95
N GLY A 252 14.68 -18.16 -6.84
CA GLY A 252 15.77 -18.34 -7.80
C GLY A 252 17.10 -18.63 -7.11
N ASP A 253 17.50 -17.80 -6.17
CA ASP A 253 18.74 -17.99 -5.39
C ASP A 253 18.73 -19.34 -4.65
N ARG A 254 17.58 -19.73 -4.11
CA ARG A 254 17.46 -21.01 -3.39
C ARG A 254 17.53 -22.23 -4.31
N LEU A 255 16.96 -22.13 -5.51
CA LEU A 255 17.06 -23.17 -6.54
C LEU A 255 18.51 -23.36 -7.00
N ASP A 256 19.26 -22.27 -7.17
CA ASP A 256 20.68 -22.35 -7.55
C ASP A 256 21.51 -23.07 -6.47
N VAL A 257 21.29 -22.74 -5.20
CA VAL A 257 21.95 -23.41 -4.07
C VAL A 257 21.61 -24.91 -4.04
N ILE A 258 20.33 -25.27 -4.16
CA ILE A 258 19.87 -26.66 -4.14
C ILE A 258 20.42 -27.41 -5.36
N SER A 259 20.46 -26.79 -6.53
CA SER A 259 21.04 -27.39 -7.74
C SER A 259 22.52 -27.67 -7.58
N GLU A 260 23.26 -26.80 -6.91
CA GLU A 260 24.67 -27.01 -6.61
C GLU A 260 24.90 -28.13 -5.57
N GLU A 261 24.07 -28.19 -4.53
CA GLU A 261 24.08 -29.28 -3.54
C GLU A 261 23.73 -30.62 -4.19
N MET A 262 22.74 -30.66 -5.09
CA MET A 262 22.39 -31.87 -5.84
C MET A 262 23.56 -32.36 -6.70
N LYS A 263 24.22 -31.46 -7.43
CA LYS A 263 25.41 -31.83 -8.23
C LYS A 263 26.54 -32.43 -7.37
N LYS A 264 26.78 -31.84 -6.20
CA LYS A 264 27.77 -32.40 -5.25
C LYS A 264 27.38 -33.79 -4.75
N ASN A 265 26.10 -33.99 -4.44
CA ASN A 265 25.60 -35.29 -4.01
C ASN A 265 25.63 -36.31 -5.14
N ASP A 266 25.30 -35.92 -6.37
CA ASP A 266 25.38 -36.83 -7.54
C ASP A 266 26.85 -37.28 -7.81
N LEU A 267 27.80 -36.35 -7.72
CA LEU A 267 29.23 -36.69 -7.82
C LEU A 267 29.68 -37.64 -6.69
N ALA A 268 29.26 -37.39 -5.46
CA ALA A 268 29.58 -38.27 -4.33
C ALA A 268 28.94 -39.66 -4.48
N ILE A 269 27.73 -39.76 -5.04
CA ILE A 269 27.10 -41.05 -5.36
C ILE A 269 27.82 -41.76 -6.48
N GLU A 270 28.27 -41.03 -7.51
CA GLU A 270 29.06 -41.61 -8.61
C GLU A 270 30.40 -42.15 -8.12
N ASP A 271 31.09 -41.41 -7.25
CA ASP A 271 32.36 -41.88 -6.65
C ASP A 271 32.15 -43.11 -5.76
N LEU A 272 31.10 -43.15 -4.94
CA LEU A 272 30.73 -44.32 -4.15
C LEU A 272 30.39 -45.54 -5.03
N LYS A 273 29.69 -45.34 -6.16
CA LYS A 273 29.44 -46.44 -7.11
C LYS A 273 30.69 -46.98 -7.69
N LYS A 274 31.64 -46.12 -8.14
CA LYS A 274 32.96 -46.56 -8.66
C LYS A 274 33.75 -47.37 -7.59
N GLU A 275 33.74 -46.91 -6.35
CA GLU A 275 34.38 -47.60 -5.23
C GLU A 275 33.72 -48.97 -4.96
N THR A 276 32.41 -49.06 -5.03
CA THR A 276 31.64 -50.29 -4.85
C THR A 276 31.84 -51.26 -6.01
N ASP A 277 31.88 -50.78 -7.24
CA ASP A 277 32.17 -51.61 -8.44
C ASP A 277 33.61 -52.19 -8.36
N VAL A 278 34.58 -51.38 -7.92
CA VAL A 278 35.95 -51.87 -7.69
C VAL A 278 36.01 -52.92 -6.59
N LEU A 279 35.28 -52.76 -5.51
CA LEU A 279 35.17 -53.75 -4.43
C LEU A 279 34.45 -55.02 -4.88
N THR A 280 33.48 -54.93 -5.76
CA THR A 280 32.75 -56.06 -6.33
C THR A 280 33.64 -56.86 -7.27
N ASP A 281 34.36 -56.15 -8.15
CA ASP A 281 35.34 -56.77 -9.05
C ASP A 281 36.46 -57.47 -8.30
N LEU A 282 36.97 -56.85 -7.20
CA LEU A 282 37.99 -57.45 -6.35
C LEU A 282 37.45 -58.68 -5.62
N SER A 283 36.23 -58.65 -5.12
CA SER A 283 35.60 -59.80 -4.47
C SER A 283 35.38 -60.96 -5.43
N THR A 284 34.98 -60.64 -6.67
CA THR A 284 34.80 -61.67 -7.73
C THR A 284 36.14 -62.31 -8.11
N ALA A 285 37.17 -61.51 -8.29
CA ALA A 285 38.49 -62.01 -8.56
C ALA A 285 39.08 -62.89 -7.41
N LEU A 286 38.85 -62.46 -6.16
CA LEU A 286 39.26 -63.27 -4.99
C LEU A 286 38.50 -64.62 -4.90
N THR A 287 37.24 -64.62 -5.27
CA THR A 287 36.40 -65.83 -5.29
C THR A 287 36.84 -66.78 -6.36
N GLU A 288 37.14 -66.27 -7.54
CA GLU A 288 37.70 -67.04 -8.66
C GLU A 288 39.05 -67.64 -8.33
N GLU A 289 39.97 -66.89 -7.71
CA GLU A 289 41.29 -67.36 -7.28
C GLU A 289 41.18 -68.41 -6.15
N TYR A 290 40.21 -68.25 -5.22
CA TYR A 290 39.92 -69.23 -4.19
C TYR A 290 39.38 -70.54 -4.78
N GLU A 291 38.43 -70.50 -5.73
CA GLU A 291 37.91 -71.66 -6.41
C GLU A 291 39.02 -72.39 -7.23
N ASN A 292 39.89 -71.68 -7.92
CA ASN A 292 41.01 -72.22 -8.62
C ASN A 292 41.99 -72.95 -7.63
N SER A 293 42.30 -72.31 -6.49
CA SER A 293 43.16 -72.92 -5.44
C SER A 293 42.54 -74.22 -4.83
N LEU A 294 41.18 -74.25 -4.72
CA LEU A 294 40.47 -75.43 -4.29
C LEU A 294 40.51 -76.58 -5.30
N ASN A 295 40.43 -76.26 -6.58
CA ASN A 295 40.58 -77.25 -7.65
C ASN A 295 41.98 -77.79 -7.73
N ASP A 296 43.01 -76.95 -7.69
CA ASP A 296 44.38 -77.35 -7.62
C ASP A 296 44.69 -78.30 -6.45
N LYS A 297 44.09 -78.04 -5.27
CA LYS A 297 44.18 -78.96 -4.10
C LYS A 297 43.47 -80.26 -4.30
N LYS A 298 42.41 -80.33 -5.06
CA LYS A 298 41.72 -81.57 -5.42
C LYS A 298 42.58 -82.39 -6.39
N ASP A 299 43.11 -81.75 -7.40
CA ASP A 299 44.01 -82.40 -8.39
C ASP A 299 45.30 -82.96 -7.72
N LEU A 300 45.88 -82.21 -6.79
CA LEU A 300 47.01 -82.70 -5.99
C LEU A 300 46.64 -83.93 -5.16
N ARG A 301 45.48 -83.96 -4.53
CA ARG A 301 44.99 -85.11 -3.77
C ARG A 301 44.75 -86.36 -4.68
N GLU A 302 44.24 -86.11 -5.87
CA GLU A 302 43.96 -87.19 -6.81
C GLU A 302 45.31 -87.78 -7.31
N LEU A 303 46.27 -86.95 -7.62
CA LEU A 303 47.64 -87.36 -7.95
C LEU A 303 48.30 -88.05 -6.76
N GLU A 304 48.19 -87.57 -5.52
CA GLU A 304 48.68 -88.28 -4.32
C GLU A 304 48.06 -89.66 -4.16
N LEU A 305 46.78 -89.82 -4.44
CA LEU A 305 46.12 -91.14 -4.40
C LEU A 305 46.56 -92.05 -5.53
N GLU A 306 46.80 -91.53 -6.73
CA GLU A 306 47.37 -92.29 -7.82
C GLU A 306 48.80 -92.77 -7.51
N ILE A 307 49.64 -91.89 -6.98
CA ILE A 307 50.97 -92.23 -6.55
C ILE A 307 50.96 -93.35 -5.51
N LYS A 308 50.08 -93.22 -4.46
CA LYS A 308 49.92 -94.23 -3.45
C LYS A 308 49.42 -95.59 -4.01
N SER A 309 48.48 -95.53 -4.97
CA SER A 309 48.01 -96.73 -5.63
C SER A 309 49.06 -97.43 -6.45
N ILE A 310 49.98 -96.68 -7.11
CA ILE A 310 51.10 -97.20 -7.85
C ILE A 310 52.16 -97.73 -6.89
N GLU A 311 52.44 -97.11 -5.78
CA GLU A 311 53.32 -97.58 -4.72
C GLU A 311 52.81 -98.93 -4.13
N TYR A 312 51.53 -99.01 -3.90
CA TYR A 312 50.88 -100.22 -3.39
C TYR A 312 50.98 -101.39 -4.40
N LEU A 313 50.79 -101.12 -5.69
CA LEU A 313 50.96 -102.09 -6.78
C LEU A 313 52.42 -102.51 -6.95
N LYS A 314 53.37 -101.62 -6.78
CA LYS A 314 54.79 -101.93 -6.78
C LYS A 314 55.16 -102.89 -5.64
N ASP A 315 54.77 -102.56 -4.41
CA ASP A 315 54.99 -103.43 -3.21
C ASP A 315 54.31 -104.81 -3.35
N TYR A 316 53.19 -104.88 -4.07
CA TYR A 316 52.49 -106.14 -4.35
C TYR A 316 53.23 -107.00 -5.42
N LEU A 317 53.97 -106.40 -6.33
CA LEU A 317 54.71 -107.05 -7.38
C LEU A 317 56.13 -107.49 -6.92
N GLU A 318 56.62 -106.90 -5.82
CA GLU A 318 57.91 -107.24 -5.22
C GLU A 318 57.84 -108.33 -4.16
N GLN A 319 56.66 -108.85 -3.80
CA GLN A 319 56.40 -110.02 -2.97
C GLN A 319 56.17 -111.26 -3.87
#